data_39a52e1bffde97ce8645d6860400bcad
#
_entry.id   39a52e1bffde97ce8645d6860400bcad
#
_cell.length_a   1.000
_cell.length_b   1.000
_cell.length_c   1.000
_cell.angle_alpha   90.00
_cell.angle_beta   90.00
_cell.angle_gamma   90.00
#
_symmetry.space_group_name_H-M   'P 1'
#
loop_
_entity.id
_entity.type
_entity.pdbx_description
1 polymer ?
#
loop_
_entity_poly.entity_id
_entity_poly.type
_entity_poly.pdbx_seq_one_letter_code
_entity_poly.pdbx_strand_id
1 'polypeptide(L)'
;MKRPTLYCAMTGHGFGHAVRTACIAHRVQQLCPEVLIIMATRSPRWLLESYLEKPFIHRSVAFDVGVIQADSLQMDQGATLAQLTQIYQQKNRLIATESNYLRNNQVDLVLADIPALAVAIAHRAGIPAWCVSNFGWNFIYRDWGEPFAEIVAAIEKDYAQADLLLRLPLAEPMAIFPNQVDVGLTGGDPRFAEQDLRQKLGITAPKDRTILLTFGGLGLQAIPYDGLKAFPDWQFLTFDRQAPNLPNLTQVSDQVYRPVDVMPLCGRVMSKPGFSTFAEALRLE
;
A
#
# COMPACT_ATOMS: atom_id res chain seq x y z
N MET A 1 28.77 -16.01 6.48
CA MET A 1 28.05 -14.91 7.15
C MET A 1 26.57 -15.25 7.18
N LYS A 2 25.84 -14.87 8.24
CA LYS A 2 24.38 -15.03 8.31
C LYS A 2 23.72 -14.18 7.21
N ARG A 3 22.70 -14.72 6.55
CA ARG A 3 21.92 -13.99 5.54
C ARG A 3 21.02 -12.94 6.25
N PRO A 4 21.11 -11.63 5.89
CA PRO A 4 20.22 -10.64 6.44
C PRO A 4 18.75 -10.96 6.10
N THR A 5 17.85 -10.80 7.06
CA THR A 5 16.42 -11.12 6.89
C THR A 5 15.56 -9.94 7.30
N LEU A 6 14.81 -9.37 6.34
CA LEU A 6 13.86 -8.29 6.55
C LEU A 6 12.43 -8.84 6.51
N TYR A 7 11.67 -8.60 7.57
CA TYR A 7 10.25 -8.93 7.67
C TYR A 7 9.42 -7.67 7.44
N CYS A 8 8.71 -7.61 6.31
CA CYS A 8 7.85 -6.51 5.94
C CYS A 8 6.40 -6.84 6.31
N ALA A 9 5.91 -6.28 7.41
CA ALA A 9 4.51 -6.40 7.84
C ALA A 9 3.70 -5.24 7.27
N MET A 10 2.62 -5.53 6.55
CA MET A 10 1.78 -4.49 5.98
C MET A 10 0.29 -4.79 6.14
N THR A 11 -0.49 -3.72 6.28
CA THR A 11 -1.95 -3.83 6.29
C THR A 11 -2.46 -4.41 4.99
N GLY A 12 -3.55 -5.19 5.07
CA GLY A 12 -4.26 -5.69 3.90
C GLY A 12 -5.24 -4.68 3.30
N HIS A 13 -5.30 -3.47 3.85
CA HIS A 13 -6.22 -2.42 3.41
C HIS A 13 -5.81 -1.81 2.06
N GLY A 14 -6.56 -2.12 1.00
CA GLY A 14 -6.27 -1.63 -0.35
C GLY A 14 -4.91 -2.10 -0.88
N PHE A 15 -4.49 -1.59 -2.03
CA PHE A 15 -3.24 -1.97 -2.66
C PHE A 15 -2.07 -1.03 -2.35
N GLY A 16 -2.35 0.19 -1.86
CA GLY A 16 -1.35 1.22 -1.68
C GLY A 16 -0.20 0.83 -0.74
N HIS A 17 -0.53 0.24 0.41
CA HIS A 17 0.48 -0.23 1.38
C HIS A 17 1.33 -1.36 0.80
N ALA A 18 0.70 -2.33 0.12
CA ALA A 18 1.41 -3.43 -0.52
C ALA A 18 2.37 -2.95 -1.62
N VAL A 19 1.93 -2.02 -2.47
CA VAL A 19 2.76 -1.39 -3.52
C VAL A 19 3.93 -0.65 -2.88
N ARG A 20 3.66 0.24 -1.93
CA ARG A 20 4.70 1.03 -1.26
C ARG A 20 5.76 0.13 -0.61
N THR A 21 5.33 -0.84 0.17
CA THR A 21 6.25 -1.75 0.87
C THR A 21 7.01 -2.64 -0.11
N ALA A 22 6.37 -3.10 -1.19
CA ALA A 22 7.05 -3.87 -2.22
C ALA A 22 8.13 -3.05 -2.96
N CYS A 23 7.87 -1.76 -3.24
CA CYS A 23 8.88 -0.86 -3.81
C CYS A 23 10.08 -0.66 -2.88
N ILE A 24 9.84 -0.48 -1.56
CA ILE A 24 10.90 -0.38 -0.57
C ILE A 24 11.71 -1.68 -0.52
N ALA A 25 11.03 -2.83 -0.43
CA ALA A 25 11.67 -4.14 -0.39
C ALA A 25 12.49 -4.42 -1.66
N HIS A 26 11.98 -4.03 -2.84
CA HIS A 26 12.72 -4.11 -4.11
C HIS A 26 14.02 -3.29 -4.05
N ARG A 27 13.94 -2.05 -3.54
CA ARG A 27 15.14 -1.22 -3.40
C ARG A 27 16.15 -1.80 -2.41
N VAL A 28 15.68 -2.39 -1.32
CA VAL A 28 16.54 -3.11 -0.36
C VAL A 28 17.22 -4.30 -1.06
N GLN A 29 16.51 -5.09 -1.87
CA GLN A 29 17.09 -6.20 -2.64
C GLN A 29 18.12 -5.75 -3.68
N GLN A 30 17.99 -4.54 -4.23
CA GLN A 30 19.00 -3.97 -5.13
C GLN A 30 20.29 -3.62 -4.38
N LEU A 31 20.15 -3.00 -3.19
CA LEU A 31 21.29 -2.54 -2.37
C LEU A 31 21.94 -3.67 -1.58
N CYS A 32 21.19 -4.71 -1.21
CA CYS A 32 21.62 -5.87 -0.46
C CYS A 32 21.09 -7.15 -1.16
N PRO A 33 21.75 -7.62 -2.23
CA PRO A 33 21.26 -8.72 -3.08
C PRO A 33 21.03 -10.04 -2.34
N GLU A 34 21.72 -10.25 -1.23
CA GLU A 34 21.62 -11.44 -0.38
C GLU A 34 20.46 -11.40 0.62
N VAL A 35 19.79 -10.25 0.80
CA VAL A 35 18.73 -10.13 1.79
C VAL A 35 17.57 -11.12 1.52
N LEU A 36 17.10 -11.77 2.58
CA LEU A 36 15.84 -12.49 2.55
C LEU A 36 14.71 -11.53 2.90
N ILE A 37 13.76 -11.38 1.98
CA ILE A 37 12.54 -10.61 2.22
C ILE A 37 11.40 -11.55 2.56
N ILE A 38 10.69 -11.26 3.66
CA ILE A 38 9.45 -11.91 4.06
C ILE A 38 8.34 -10.86 4.00
N MET A 39 7.42 -11.00 3.05
CA MET A 39 6.27 -10.11 2.88
C MET A 39 5.08 -10.69 3.65
N ALA A 40 4.74 -10.08 4.77
CA ALA A 40 3.70 -10.55 5.68
C ALA A 40 2.42 -9.70 5.52
N THR A 41 1.45 -10.23 4.80
CA THR A 41 0.20 -9.56 4.46
C THR A 41 -0.82 -10.53 3.86
N ARG A 42 -2.10 -10.10 3.82
CA ARG A 42 -3.14 -10.75 3.03
C ARG A 42 -3.29 -10.19 1.61
N SER A 43 -2.53 -9.18 1.25
CA SER A 43 -2.51 -8.68 -0.12
C SER A 43 -2.13 -9.79 -1.10
N PRO A 44 -2.71 -9.82 -2.31
CA PRO A 44 -2.49 -10.93 -3.24
C PRO A 44 -1.03 -10.99 -3.72
N ARG A 45 -0.52 -12.22 -3.86
CA ARG A 45 0.87 -12.47 -4.25
C ARG A 45 1.25 -11.84 -5.58
N TRP A 46 0.35 -11.88 -6.58
CA TRP A 46 0.58 -11.30 -7.90
C TRP A 46 0.90 -9.80 -7.84
N LEU A 47 0.26 -9.06 -6.88
CA LEU A 47 0.52 -7.64 -6.68
C LEU A 47 1.94 -7.41 -6.18
N LEU A 48 2.41 -8.22 -5.22
CA LEU A 48 3.76 -8.11 -4.70
C LEU A 48 4.78 -8.46 -5.79
N GLU A 49 4.54 -9.53 -6.58
CA GLU A 49 5.39 -9.97 -7.69
C GLU A 49 5.47 -8.94 -8.82
N SER A 50 4.46 -8.07 -8.98
CA SER A 50 4.52 -7.01 -9.99
C SER A 50 5.53 -5.90 -9.65
N TYR A 51 5.97 -5.79 -8.39
CA TYR A 51 6.95 -4.81 -7.90
C TYR A 51 8.25 -5.43 -7.39
N LEU A 52 8.25 -6.73 -7.01
CA LEU A 52 9.43 -7.46 -6.52
C LEU A 52 9.93 -8.42 -7.60
N GLU A 53 11.10 -8.16 -8.15
CA GLU A 53 11.70 -8.99 -9.22
C GLU A 53 12.41 -10.24 -8.68
N LYS A 54 12.96 -10.15 -7.45
CA LYS A 54 13.68 -11.26 -6.84
C LYS A 54 12.77 -12.09 -5.91
N PRO A 55 13.11 -13.37 -5.68
CA PRO A 55 12.32 -14.23 -4.79
C PRO A 55 12.14 -13.66 -3.39
N PHE A 56 10.95 -13.86 -2.83
CA PHE A 56 10.58 -13.51 -1.47
C PHE A 56 9.66 -14.58 -0.86
N ILE A 57 9.57 -14.62 0.47
CA ILE A 57 8.59 -15.44 1.17
C ILE A 57 7.32 -14.62 1.33
N HIS A 58 6.19 -15.14 0.86
CA HIS A 58 4.87 -14.56 1.13
C HIS A 58 4.25 -15.27 2.34
N ARG A 59 4.09 -14.55 3.45
CA ARG A 59 3.43 -15.02 4.66
C ARG A 59 2.03 -14.43 4.75
N SER A 60 1.01 -15.25 4.53
CA SER A 60 -0.38 -14.79 4.60
C SER A 60 -0.81 -14.65 6.07
N VAL A 61 -0.77 -13.43 6.59
CA VAL A 61 -1.17 -13.07 7.96
C VAL A 61 -1.85 -11.71 7.95
N ALA A 62 -2.84 -11.51 8.83
CA ALA A 62 -3.48 -10.20 9.06
C ALA A 62 -3.09 -9.69 10.44
N PHE A 63 -2.60 -8.48 10.50
CA PHE A 63 -2.24 -7.77 11.74
C PHE A 63 -3.30 -6.75 12.14
N ASP A 64 -4.03 -6.25 11.18
CA ASP A 64 -5.09 -5.26 11.32
C ASP A 64 -6.19 -5.49 10.27
N VAL A 65 -7.16 -4.59 10.25
CA VAL A 65 -8.26 -4.56 9.28
C VAL A 65 -8.10 -3.38 8.31
N GLY A 66 -7.46 -2.32 8.77
CA GLY A 66 -7.60 -1.02 8.12
C GLY A 66 -9.04 -0.52 8.23
N VAL A 67 -9.64 -0.14 7.12
CA VAL A 67 -11.04 0.30 7.05
C VAL A 67 -11.80 -0.64 6.13
N ILE A 68 -12.92 -1.18 6.60
CA ILE A 68 -13.84 -1.92 5.74
C ILE A 68 -14.58 -0.92 4.87
N GLN A 69 -14.55 -1.16 3.58
CA GLN A 69 -15.12 -0.27 2.57
C GLN A 69 -16.05 -1.05 1.64
N ALA A 70 -17.19 -0.47 1.31
CA ALA A 70 -18.09 -0.98 0.26
C ALA A 70 -17.50 -0.70 -1.14
N ASP A 71 -16.87 0.49 -1.29
CA ASP A 71 -16.08 0.90 -2.45
C ASP A 71 -14.97 1.88 -2.00
N SER A 72 -14.29 2.51 -2.95
CA SER A 72 -13.17 3.42 -2.65
C SER A 72 -13.55 4.71 -1.91
N LEU A 73 -14.84 5.00 -1.70
CA LEU A 73 -15.34 6.22 -1.08
C LEU A 73 -16.26 5.97 0.13
N GLN A 74 -16.77 4.75 0.32
CA GLN A 74 -17.72 4.42 1.38
C GLN A 74 -17.09 3.54 2.45
N MET A 75 -17.08 4.01 3.70
CA MET A 75 -16.49 3.34 4.86
C MET A 75 -17.60 2.75 5.75
N ASP A 76 -17.40 1.51 6.21
CA ASP A 76 -18.25 0.85 7.20
C ASP A 76 -17.55 0.80 8.56
N GLN A 77 -17.86 1.79 9.42
CA GLN A 77 -17.28 1.88 10.76
C GLN A 77 -17.71 0.73 11.67
N GLY A 78 -18.98 0.28 11.57
CA GLY A 78 -19.51 -0.80 12.39
C GLY A 78 -18.83 -2.14 12.08
N ALA A 79 -18.72 -2.51 10.81
CA ALA A 79 -18.01 -3.70 10.39
C ALA A 79 -16.51 -3.62 10.71
N THR A 80 -15.91 -2.44 10.60
CA THR A 80 -14.51 -2.21 10.96
C THR A 80 -14.28 -2.48 12.44
N LEU A 81 -15.12 -1.91 13.33
CA LEU A 81 -15.04 -2.11 14.76
C LEU A 81 -15.19 -3.59 15.15
N ALA A 82 -16.18 -4.26 14.56
CA ALA A 82 -16.43 -5.68 14.82
C ALA A 82 -15.20 -6.56 14.48
N GLN A 83 -14.59 -6.34 13.32
CA GLN A 83 -13.40 -7.10 12.92
C GLN A 83 -12.15 -6.74 13.73
N LEU A 84 -11.94 -5.47 14.06
CA LEU A 84 -10.86 -5.04 14.94
C LEU A 84 -10.98 -5.73 16.29
N THR A 85 -12.18 -5.73 16.87
CA THR A 85 -12.45 -6.41 18.15
C THR A 85 -12.05 -7.90 18.10
N GLN A 86 -12.37 -8.61 17.01
CA GLN A 86 -11.95 -10.02 16.85
C GLN A 86 -10.43 -10.18 16.81
N ILE A 87 -9.70 -9.30 16.11
CA ILE A 87 -8.23 -9.34 16.06
C ILE A 87 -7.66 -9.08 17.46
N TYR A 88 -8.17 -8.08 18.17
CA TYR A 88 -7.68 -7.73 19.50
C TYR A 88 -8.00 -8.79 20.55
N GLN A 89 -9.11 -9.50 20.45
CA GLN A 89 -9.38 -10.69 21.28
C GLN A 89 -8.34 -11.80 21.08
N GLN A 90 -7.79 -11.94 19.89
CA GLN A 90 -6.77 -12.92 19.55
C GLN A 90 -5.33 -12.36 19.63
N LYS A 91 -5.16 -11.09 20.05
CA LYS A 91 -3.89 -10.36 20.05
C LYS A 91 -2.75 -11.16 20.68
N ASN A 92 -2.95 -11.69 21.88
CA ASN A 92 -1.90 -12.41 22.61
C ASN A 92 -1.43 -13.67 21.87
N ARG A 93 -2.36 -14.41 21.26
CA ARG A 93 -2.04 -15.59 20.46
C ARG A 93 -1.26 -15.22 19.19
N LEU A 94 -1.70 -14.17 18.51
CA LEU A 94 -1.04 -13.67 17.31
C LEU A 94 0.39 -13.22 17.64
N ILE A 95 0.57 -12.41 18.69
CA ILE A 95 1.88 -11.95 19.15
C ILE A 95 2.79 -13.14 19.47
N ALA A 96 2.31 -14.13 20.21
CA ALA A 96 3.12 -15.30 20.58
C ALA A 96 3.54 -16.10 19.34
N THR A 97 2.61 -16.36 18.41
CA THR A 97 2.88 -17.15 17.21
C THR A 97 3.88 -16.44 16.30
N GLU A 98 3.64 -15.16 16.01
CA GLU A 98 4.49 -14.40 15.09
C GLU A 98 5.85 -14.06 15.69
N SER A 99 5.95 -13.77 17.00
CA SER A 99 7.25 -13.58 17.66
C SER A 99 8.13 -14.85 17.59
N ASN A 100 7.52 -16.04 17.72
CA ASN A 100 8.25 -17.30 17.52
C ASN A 100 8.69 -17.46 16.05
N TYR A 101 7.81 -17.11 15.10
CA TYR A 101 8.15 -17.14 13.68
C TYR A 101 9.35 -16.23 13.35
N LEU A 102 9.35 -14.99 13.87
CA LEU A 102 10.45 -14.04 13.67
C LEU A 102 11.78 -14.60 14.19
N ARG A 103 11.79 -15.15 15.42
CA ARG A 103 12.99 -15.75 16.01
C ARG A 103 13.48 -16.96 15.26
N ASN A 104 12.59 -17.89 14.87
CA ASN A 104 12.94 -19.11 14.18
C ASN A 104 13.49 -18.84 12.76
N ASN A 105 13.06 -17.74 12.12
CA ASN A 105 13.57 -17.31 10.82
C ASN A 105 14.72 -16.30 10.95
N GLN A 106 15.23 -16.10 12.17
CA GLN A 106 16.36 -15.22 12.45
C GLN A 106 16.20 -13.81 11.81
N VAL A 107 14.99 -13.24 11.89
CA VAL A 107 14.70 -11.91 11.37
C VAL A 107 15.57 -10.87 12.05
N ASP A 108 16.17 -9.96 11.28
CA ASP A 108 17.05 -8.90 11.79
C ASP A 108 16.32 -7.57 11.98
N LEU A 109 15.28 -7.32 11.18
CA LEU A 109 14.49 -6.09 11.23
C LEU A 109 13.04 -6.38 10.81
N VAL A 110 12.09 -5.79 11.53
CA VAL A 110 10.69 -5.69 11.12
C VAL A 110 10.45 -4.29 10.56
N LEU A 111 9.96 -4.19 9.33
CA LEU A 111 9.44 -2.97 8.72
C LEU A 111 7.91 -3.06 8.69
N ALA A 112 7.22 -2.19 9.42
CA ALA A 112 5.76 -2.16 9.52
C ALA A 112 5.17 -0.99 8.71
N ASP A 113 4.33 -1.31 7.73
CA ASP A 113 3.53 -0.38 6.94
C ASP A 113 2.03 -0.65 7.15
N ILE A 114 1.43 -0.32 8.15
CA ILE A 114 1.52 0.42 9.42
C ILE A 114 0.78 -0.36 10.54
N PRO A 115 0.72 -1.70 10.51
CA PRO A 115 0.02 -2.42 11.56
C PRO A 115 0.77 -2.31 12.91
N ALA A 116 0.10 -1.73 13.92
CA ALA A 116 0.65 -1.57 15.26
C ALA A 116 1.04 -2.90 15.91
N LEU A 117 0.27 -3.97 15.65
CA LEU A 117 0.58 -5.31 16.18
C LEU A 117 1.91 -5.86 15.66
N ALA A 118 2.38 -5.45 14.50
CA ALA A 118 3.70 -5.86 14.01
C ALA A 118 4.83 -5.30 14.88
N VAL A 119 4.67 -4.08 15.42
CA VAL A 119 5.60 -3.48 16.38
C VAL A 119 5.61 -4.28 17.69
N ALA A 120 4.44 -4.58 18.26
CA ALA A 120 4.34 -5.38 19.48
C ALA A 120 4.93 -6.79 19.30
N ILE A 121 4.78 -7.39 18.12
CA ILE A 121 5.35 -8.71 17.78
C ILE A 121 6.88 -8.63 17.74
N ALA A 122 7.44 -7.62 17.07
CA ALA A 122 8.87 -7.38 16.99
C ALA A 122 9.49 -7.14 18.38
N HIS A 123 8.87 -6.25 19.17
CA HIS A 123 9.28 -5.98 20.55
C HIS A 123 9.32 -7.25 21.40
N ARG A 124 8.26 -8.07 21.35
CA ARG A 124 8.26 -9.37 22.07
C ARG A 124 9.31 -10.35 21.55
N ALA A 125 9.67 -10.28 20.29
CA ALA A 125 10.73 -11.11 19.71
C ALA A 125 12.14 -10.63 20.07
N GLY A 126 12.30 -9.40 20.58
CA GLY A 126 13.59 -8.73 20.81
C GLY A 126 14.26 -8.29 19.49
N ILE A 127 13.46 -7.93 18.48
CA ILE A 127 13.90 -7.55 17.14
C ILE A 127 13.53 -6.09 16.90
N PRO A 128 14.41 -5.26 16.33
CA PRO A 128 14.11 -3.87 16.00
C PRO A 128 12.87 -3.75 15.11
N ALA A 129 12.01 -2.75 15.40
CA ALA A 129 10.81 -2.44 14.65
C ALA A 129 10.88 -1.02 14.09
N TRP A 130 10.90 -0.89 12.77
CA TRP A 130 10.76 0.37 12.06
C TRP A 130 9.37 0.45 11.43
N CYS A 131 8.74 1.61 11.55
CA CYS A 131 7.50 1.90 10.85
C CYS A 131 7.76 2.79 9.64
N VAL A 132 6.93 2.68 8.60
CA VAL A 132 6.95 3.59 7.45
C VAL A 132 5.51 3.99 7.14
N SER A 133 5.19 5.27 7.27
CA SER A 133 3.85 5.79 6.93
C SER A 133 3.77 7.31 6.94
N ASN A 134 2.63 7.81 6.50
CA ASN A 134 2.19 9.19 6.62
C ASN A 134 1.02 9.36 7.60
N PHE A 135 0.48 8.28 8.17
CA PHE A 135 -0.55 8.30 9.21
C PHE A 135 -0.48 7.03 10.07
N GLY A 136 -1.10 7.07 11.24
CA GLY A 136 -1.36 5.88 12.08
C GLY A 136 -2.84 5.52 12.12
N TRP A 137 -3.18 4.25 12.34
CA TRP A 137 -4.58 3.84 12.50
C TRP A 137 -5.23 4.47 13.74
N ASN A 138 -4.45 4.81 14.78
CA ASN A 138 -4.92 5.59 15.93
C ASN A 138 -5.48 6.96 15.53
N PHE A 139 -4.88 7.62 14.53
CA PHE A 139 -5.35 8.91 14.02
C PHE A 139 -6.71 8.76 13.34
N ILE A 140 -6.85 7.79 12.44
CA ILE A 140 -8.11 7.55 11.72
C ILE A 140 -9.24 7.16 12.68
N TYR A 141 -8.99 6.18 13.57
CA TYR A 141 -10.04 5.66 14.44
C TYR A 141 -10.42 6.62 15.58
N ARG A 142 -9.54 7.53 15.98
CA ARG A 142 -9.85 8.56 16.97
C ARG A 142 -10.99 9.46 16.52
N ASP A 143 -11.03 9.83 15.25
CA ASP A 143 -12.09 10.67 14.68
C ASP A 143 -13.45 9.95 14.63
N TRP A 144 -13.47 8.62 14.79
CA TRP A 144 -14.70 7.83 14.82
C TRP A 144 -15.33 7.73 16.22
N GLY A 145 -14.70 8.34 17.23
CA GLY A 145 -15.25 8.59 18.54
C GLY A 145 -15.13 7.43 19.54
N GLU A 146 -15.94 7.50 20.57
CA GLU A 146 -15.86 6.68 21.78
C GLU A 146 -15.85 5.15 21.53
N PRO A 147 -16.62 4.57 20.60
CA PRO A 147 -16.58 3.12 20.38
C PRO A 147 -15.20 2.57 19.98
N PHE A 148 -14.30 3.42 19.50
CA PHE A 148 -12.94 3.04 19.12
C PHE A 148 -11.88 3.38 20.18
N ALA A 149 -12.24 4.02 21.31
CA ALA A 149 -11.28 4.55 22.27
C ALA A 149 -10.32 3.49 22.83
N GLU A 150 -10.81 2.30 23.18
CA GLU A 150 -9.97 1.21 23.72
C GLU A 150 -8.99 0.69 22.64
N ILE A 151 -9.44 0.58 21.40
CA ILE A 151 -8.61 0.15 20.27
C ILE A 151 -7.55 1.20 19.97
N VAL A 152 -7.91 2.48 19.97
CA VAL A 152 -6.95 3.60 19.78
C VAL A 152 -5.87 3.56 20.85
N ALA A 153 -6.23 3.43 22.13
CA ALA A 153 -5.27 3.34 23.22
C ALA A 153 -4.33 2.12 23.10
N ALA A 154 -4.87 0.98 22.64
CA ALA A 154 -4.07 -0.22 22.42
C ALA A 154 -3.09 -0.04 21.23
N ILE A 155 -3.52 0.60 20.14
CA ILE A 155 -2.68 0.92 18.99
C ILE A 155 -1.55 1.87 19.40
N GLU A 156 -1.86 2.92 20.15
CA GLU A 156 -0.88 3.89 20.62
C GLU A 156 0.18 3.24 21.52
N LYS A 157 -0.24 2.36 22.42
CA LYS A 157 0.68 1.58 23.26
C LYS A 157 1.64 0.72 22.43
N ASP A 158 1.15 0.14 21.34
CA ASP A 158 1.98 -0.68 20.46
C ASP A 158 2.94 0.19 19.63
N TYR A 159 2.49 1.32 19.04
CA TYR A 159 3.34 2.24 18.28
C TYR A 159 4.44 2.89 19.13
N ALA A 160 4.17 3.18 20.40
CA ALA A 160 5.17 3.73 21.31
C ALA A 160 6.39 2.82 21.54
N GLN A 161 6.32 1.54 21.14
CA GLN A 161 7.42 0.57 21.21
C GLN A 161 8.26 0.51 19.93
N ALA A 162 7.93 1.30 18.89
CA ALA A 162 8.71 1.33 17.66
C ALA A 162 10.07 2.01 17.89
N ASP A 163 11.13 1.45 17.32
CA ASP A 163 12.47 2.03 17.41
C ASP A 163 12.61 3.25 16.50
N LEU A 164 11.92 3.26 15.36
CA LEU A 164 12.00 4.35 14.37
C LEU A 164 10.74 4.44 13.53
N LEU A 165 10.27 5.66 13.26
CA LEU A 165 9.33 5.96 12.19
C LEU A 165 10.05 6.62 11.01
N LEU A 166 9.96 6.04 9.84
CA LEU A 166 10.26 6.67 8.56
C LEU A 166 9.00 7.42 8.12
N ARG A 167 8.93 8.71 8.45
CA ARG A 167 7.75 9.54 8.21
C ARG A 167 7.75 10.03 6.77
N LEU A 168 6.72 9.64 6.02
CA LEU A 168 6.51 10.02 4.63
C LEU A 168 5.95 11.44 4.51
N PRO A 169 6.08 12.11 3.36
CA PRO A 169 5.46 13.41 3.13
C PRO A 169 3.95 13.41 3.32
N LEU A 170 3.37 14.59 3.56
CA LEU A 170 1.94 14.78 3.83
C LEU A 170 1.46 14.01 5.07
N ALA A 171 2.34 13.82 6.03
CA ALA A 171 2.02 13.08 7.25
C ALA A 171 1.23 13.92 8.26
N GLU A 172 0.41 13.22 9.07
CA GLU A 172 0.03 13.72 10.38
C GLU A 172 1.26 13.87 11.29
N PRO A 173 1.17 14.56 12.44
CA PRO A 173 2.31 14.71 13.35
C PRO A 173 2.92 13.40 13.84
N MET A 174 2.14 12.31 13.97
CA MET A 174 2.55 10.97 14.44
C MET A 174 3.36 11.00 15.75
N ALA A 175 3.01 11.91 16.66
CA ALA A 175 3.78 12.21 17.89
C ALA A 175 3.92 11.00 18.85
N ILE A 176 3.16 9.94 18.65
CA ILE A 176 3.24 8.71 19.44
C ILE A 176 4.55 7.94 19.23
N PHE A 177 5.22 8.14 18.08
CA PHE A 177 6.47 7.46 17.78
C PHE A 177 7.64 8.22 18.44
N PRO A 178 8.47 7.55 19.26
CA PRO A 178 9.53 8.23 20.03
C PRO A 178 10.66 8.78 19.15
N ASN A 179 10.97 8.10 18.05
CA ASN A 179 12.00 8.51 17.09
C ASN A 179 11.41 8.58 15.70
N GLN A 180 11.63 9.70 15.00
CA GLN A 180 11.11 9.94 13.68
C GLN A 180 12.18 10.52 12.75
N VAL A 181 12.18 10.08 11.50
CA VAL A 181 13.01 10.64 10.42
C VAL A 181 12.11 10.89 9.21
N ASP A 182 12.13 12.11 8.69
CA ASP A 182 11.42 12.46 7.47
C ASP A 182 12.15 11.85 6.27
N VAL A 183 11.37 11.19 5.40
CA VAL A 183 11.87 10.57 4.17
C VAL A 183 11.10 11.08 2.96
N GLY A 184 11.59 10.80 1.76
CA GLY A 184 10.96 11.22 0.52
C GLY A 184 9.76 10.35 0.12
N LEU A 185 9.18 10.69 -1.04
CA LEU A 185 8.11 9.94 -1.66
C LEU A 185 8.57 8.53 -2.05
N THR A 186 7.68 7.56 -1.89
CA THR A 186 7.89 6.17 -2.30
C THR A 186 7.04 5.84 -3.52
N GLY A 187 7.41 4.82 -4.27
CA GLY A 187 6.65 4.35 -5.44
C GLY A 187 7.51 3.50 -6.37
N GLY A 188 6.88 2.85 -7.34
CA GLY A 188 7.56 2.12 -8.39
C GLY A 188 8.14 3.04 -9.46
N ASP A 189 9.04 2.49 -10.27
CA ASP A 189 9.53 3.15 -11.49
C ASP A 189 8.85 2.48 -12.71
N PRO A 190 8.55 3.25 -13.79
CA PRO A 190 8.01 2.68 -15.04
C PRO A 190 8.97 1.65 -15.64
N ARG A 191 8.42 0.53 -16.13
CA ARG A 191 9.22 -0.57 -16.72
C ARG A 191 9.36 -0.48 -18.24
N PHE A 192 8.57 0.36 -18.88
CA PHE A 192 8.45 0.40 -20.34
C PHE A 192 8.79 1.80 -20.87
N ALA A 193 9.38 1.84 -22.06
CA ALA A 193 9.56 3.10 -22.77
C ALA A 193 8.20 3.68 -23.19
N GLU A 194 8.03 4.98 -23.02
CA GLU A 194 6.75 5.69 -23.30
C GLU A 194 6.26 5.43 -24.73
N GLN A 195 7.15 5.55 -25.71
CA GLN A 195 6.80 5.40 -27.13
C GLN A 195 6.29 3.99 -27.44
N ASP A 196 6.96 2.95 -26.92
CA ASP A 196 6.57 1.56 -27.15
C ASP A 196 5.18 1.28 -26.52
N LEU A 197 4.96 1.83 -25.33
CA LEU A 197 3.72 1.60 -24.62
C LEU A 197 2.54 2.34 -25.29
N ARG A 198 2.76 3.57 -25.77
CA ARG A 198 1.75 4.30 -26.57
C ARG A 198 1.31 3.50 -27.80
N GLN A 199 2.27 2.93 -28.52
CA GLN A 199 1.97 2.10 -29.70
C GLN A 199 1.20 0.83 -29.32
N LYS A 200 1.63 0.11 -28.27
CA LYS A 200 0.97 -1.12 -27.82
C LYS A 200 -0.45 -0.91 -27.32
N LEU A 201 -0.72 0.21 -26.67
CA LEU A 201 -2.03 0.55 -26.12
C LEU A 201 -2.91 1.37 -27.11
N GLY A 202 -2.42 1.64 -28.32
CA GLY A 202 -3.16 2.40 -29.33
C GLY A 202 -3.44 3.85 -28.89
N ILE A 203 -2.51 4.48 -28.16
CA ILE A 203 -2.68 5.84 -27.68
C ILE A 203 -2.23 6.81 -28.76
N THR A 204 -3.19 7.54 -29.34
CA THR A 204 -2.99 8.52 -30.41
C THR A 204 -3.09 9.97 -29.93
N ALA A 205 -3.87 10.21 -28.88
CA ALA A 205 -3.99 11.55 -28.28
C ALA A 205 -2.65 12.03 -27.69
N PRO A 206 -2.31 13.31 -27.75
CA PRO A 206 -1.10 13.83 -27.12
C PRO A 206 -1.18 13.69 -25.59
N LYS A 207 -0.01 13.74 -24.90
CA LYS A 207 0.11 13.51 -23.46
C LYS A 207 -0.83 14.42 -22.64
N ASP A 208 -0.91 15.70 -22.99
CA ASP A 208 -1.75 16.70 -22.32
C ASP A 208 -3.26 16.44 -22.46
N ARG A 209 -3.67 15.61 -23.44
CA ARG A 209 -5.05 15.13 -23.65
C ARG A 209 -5.25 13.66 -23.30
N THR A 210 -4.30 13.03 -22.64
CA THR A 210 -4.42 11.65 -22.14
C THR A 210 -4.59 11.68 -20.62
N ILE A 211 -5.61 10.97 -20.10
CA ILE A 211 -5.95 10.93 -18.69
C ILE A 211 -5.95 9.49 -18.19
N LEU A 212 -5.24 9.22 -17.11
CA LEU A 212 -5.36 7.95 -16.39
C LEU A 212 -6.49 8.04 -15.35
N LEU A 213 -7.45 7.11 -15.43
CA LEU A 213 -8.51 6.90 -14.44
C LEU A 213 -8.12 5.70 -13.56
N THR A 214 -7.79 5.94 -12.27
CA THR A 214 -7.36 4.86 -11.35
C THR A 214 -7.92 5.08 -9.95
N PHE A 215 -8.81 4.20 -9.51
CA PHE A 215 -9.52 4.31 -8.24
C PHE A 215 -9.07 3.25 -7.21
N GLY A 216 -7.92 2.62 -7.42
CA GLY A 216 -7.35 1.60 -6.55
C GLY A 216 -8.01 0.23 -6.71
N GLY A 217 -7.59 -0.74 -5.88
CA GLY A 217 -8.00 -2.14 -6.02
C GLY A 217 -9.48 -2.43 -5.76
N LEU A 218 -10.19 -1.56 -5.04
CA LEU A 218 -11.64 -1.70 -4.81
C LEU A 218 -12.48 -1.06 -5.92
N GLY A 219 -11.88 -0.20 -6.76
CA GLY A 219 -12.62 0.52 -7.79
C GLY A 219 -13.68 1.50 -7.23
N LEU A 220 -14.59 1.92 -8.11
CA LEU A 220 -15.82 2.64 -7.78
C LEU A 220 -16.99 1.86 -8.36
N GLN A 221 -18.10 1.76 -7.61
CA GLN A 221 -19.29 1.04 -8.06
C GLN A 221 -19.97 1.67 -9.28
N ALA A 222 -19.84 2.99 -9.45
CA ALA A 222 -20.47 3.73 -10.54
C ALA A 222 -19.54 4.82 -11.06
N ILE A 223 -18.66 4.47 -12.00
CA ILE A 223 -17.92 5.46 -12.78
C ILE A 223 -18.81 5.91 -13.93
N PRO A 224 -19.11 7.21 -14.08
CA PRO A 224 -19.99 7.71 -15.15
C PRO A 224 -19.27 7.77 -16.50
N TYR A 225 -18.87 6.61 -17.02
CA TYR A 225 -18.10 6.51 -18.28
C TYR A 225 -18.81 7.15 -19.47
N ASP A 226 -20.15 7.20 -19.49
CA ASP A 226 -20.87 7.87 -20.56
C ASP A 226 -20.53 9.35 -20.73
N GLY A 227 -20.13 10.00 -19.63
CA GLY A 227 -19.66 11.39 -19.66
C GLY A 227 -18.40 11.59 -20.50
N LEU A 228 -17.61 10.53 -20.72
CA LEU A 228 -16.39 10.62 -21.53
C LEU A 228 -16.68 10.89 -23.01
N LYS A 229 -17.88 10.55 -23.49
CA LYS A 229 -18.34 10.83 -24.86
C LYS A 229 -18.37 12.32 -25.19
N ALA A 230 -18.46 13.19 -24.18
CA ALA A 230 -18.43 14.64 -24.34
C ALA A 230 -17.01 15.18 -24.67
N PHE A 231 -15.99 14.33 -24.59
CA PHE A 231 -14.58 14.70 -24.77
C PHE A 231 -13.92 13.87 -25.89
N PRO A 232 -14.39 13.98 -27.16
CA PRO A 232 -13.91 13.12 -28.24
C PRO A 232 -12.42 13.30 -28.58
N ASP A 233 -11.84 14.47 -28.29
CA ASP A 233 -10.42 14.76 -28.53
C ASP A 233 -9.49 14.30 -27.40
N TRP A 234 -10.04 13.71 -26.34
CA TRP A 234 -9.31 13.18 -25.19
C TRP A 234 -9.24 11.67 -25.24
N GLN A 235 -8.20 11.10 -24.70
CA GLN A 235 -8.09 9.66 -24.51
C GLN A 235 -7.96 9.33 -23.03
N PHE A 236 -8.73 8.34 -22.58
CA PHE A 236 -8.78 7.88 -21.20
C PHE A 236 -8.23 6.47 -21.10
N LEU A 237 -7.43 6.23 -20.07
CA LEU A 237 -6.90 4.90 -19.74
C LEU A 237 -7.52 4.45 -18.41
N THR A 238 -7.90 3.19 -18.31
CA THR A 238 -8.44 2.64 -17.07
C THR A 238 -8.00 1.20 -16.84
N PHE A 239 -7.86 0.82 -15.57
CA PHE A 239 -7.64 -0.57 -15.14
C PHE A 239 -8.94 -1.28 -14.75
N ASP A 240 -10.08 -0.59 -14.87
CA ASP A 240 -11.39 -1.19 -14.60
C ASP A 240 -11.74 -2.19 -15.69
N ARG A 241 -11.80 -3.48 -15.32
CA ARG A 241 -12.14 -4.58 -16.22
C ARG A 241 -13.61 -4.55 -16.69
N GLN A 242 -14.47 -3.80 -16.00
CA GLN A 242 -15.88 -3.65 -16.31
C GLN A 242 -16.17 -2.37 -17.11
N ALA A 243 -15.15 -1.58 -17.44
CA ALA A 243 -15.32 -0.37 -18.22
C ALA A 243 -15.95 -0.66 -19.58
N PRO A 244 -16.91 0.17 -20.07
CA PRO A 244 -17.55 -0.02 -21.35
C PRO A 244 -16.58 0.19 -22.51
N ASN A 245 -16.89 -0.39 -23.66
CA ASN A 245 -16.16 -0.13 -24.88
C ASN A 245 -16.56 1.24 -25.45
N LEU A 246 -15.68 2.24 -25.31
CA LEU A 246 -15.85 3.59 -25.86
C LEU A 246 -14.67 3.94 -26.79
N PRO A 247 -14.89 4.73 -27.86
CA PRO A 247 -13.83 5.07 -28.84
C PRO A 247 -12.61 5.75 -28.21
N ASN A 248 -12.80 6.50 -27.12
CA ASN A 248 -11.77 7.26 -26.43
C ASN A 248 -11.39 6.69 -25.06
N LEU A 249 -11.75 5.43 -24.76
CA LEU A 249 -11.43 4.72 -23.51
C LEU A 249 -10.65 3.44 -23.80
N THR A 250 -9.42 3.36 -23.30
CA THR A 250 -8.57 2.19 -23.43
C THR A 250 -8.51 1.45 -22.09
N GLN A 251 -8.95 0.18 -22.09
CA GLN A 251 -8.76 -0.72 -20.94
C GLN A 251 -7.32 -1.23 -20.92
N VAL A 252 -6.64 -1.03 -19.79
CA VAL A 252 -5.28 -1.49 -19.55
C VAL A 252 -5.30 -2.75 -18.69
N SER A 253 -4.59 -3.80 -19.10
CA SER A 253 -4.52 -5.04 -18.34
C SER A 253 -3.63 -4.89 -17.11
N ASP A 254 -4.21 -5.04 -15.90
CA ASP A 254 -3.50 -5.05 -14.62
C ASP A 254 -2.62 -6.30 -14.41
N GLN A 255 -2.77 -7.33 -15.23
CA GLN A 255 -1.89 -8.49 -15.23
C GLN A 255 -0.55 -8.22 -15.91
N VAL A 256 -0.49 -7.22 -16.79
CA VAL A 256 0.70 -6.86 -17.57
C VAL A 256 1.31 -5.56 -17.11
N TYR A 257 0.47 -4.57 -16.86
CA TYR A 257 0.87 -3.19 -16.57
C TYR A 257 0.45 -2.76 -15.17
N ARG A 258 1.27 -1.92 -14.55
CA ARG A 258 0.95 -1.23 -13.29
C ARG A 258 0.50 0.20 -13.59
N PRO A 259 -0.26 0.86 -12.72
CA PRO A 259 -0.60 2.27 -12.89
C PRO A 259 0.62 3.16 -13.17
N VAL A 260 1.73 2.95 -12.43
CA VAL A 260 2.98 3.69 -12.62
C VAL A 260 3.61 3.50 -14.00
N ASP A 261 3.41 2.36 -14.66
CA ASP A 261 3.94 2.11 -16.01
C ASP A 261 3.25 2.98 -17.08
N VAL A 262 1.97 3.33 -16.88
CA VAL A 262 1.19 4.12 -17.84
C VAL A 262 1.08 5.61 -17.49
N MET A 263 1.43 6.00 -16.27
CA MET A 263 1.43 7.41 -15.85
C MET A 263 2.24 8.32 -16.77
N PRO A 264 3.45 7.95 -17.28
CA PRO A 264 4.22 8.80 -18.20
C PRO A 264 3.49 9.14 -19.50
N LEU A 265 2.50 8.31 -19.92
CA LEU A 265 1.70 8.53 -21.13
C LEU A 265 0.67 9.65 -20.95
N CYS A 266 0.37 10.00 -19.70
CA CYS A 266 -0.76 10.83 -19.31
C CYS A 266 -0.29 12.20 -18.82
N GLY A 267 -0.98 13.27 -19.23
CA GLY A 267 -0.78 14.59 -18.65
C GLY A 267 -1.59 14.81 -17.37
N ARG A 268 -2.52 13.91 -17.07
CA ARG A 268 -3.38 13.99 -15.86
C ARG A 268 -3.69 12.62 -15.32
N VAL A 269 -3.84 12.56 -13.99
CA VAL A 269 -4.34 11.39 -13.28
C VAL A 269 -5.59 11.77 -12.50
N MET A 270 -6.68 11.06 -12.72
CA MET A 270 -7.90 11.17 -11.94
C MET A 270 -8.01 9.94 -11.04
N SER A 271 -7.97 10.16 -9.74
CA SER A 271 -7.95 9.05 -8.76
C SER A 271 -8.69 9.42 -7.48
N LYS A 272 -8.96 8.42 -6.63
CA LYS A 272 -9.22 8.70 -5.22
C LYS A 272 -7.95 9.30 -4.57
N PRO A 273 -8.05 10.01 -3.44
CA PRO A 273 -6.90 10.62 -2.75
C PRO A 273 -6.03 9.56 -2.03
N GLY A 274 -5.50 8.60 -2.81
CA GLY A 274 -4.60 7.55 -2.31
C GLY A 274 -3.15 8.00 -2.33
N PHE A 275 -2.47 7.92 -1.17
CA PHE A 275 -1.08 8.37 -1.03
C PHE A 275 -0.14 7.76 -2.09
N SER A 276 -0.23 6.43 -2.34
CA SER A 276 0.67 5.76 -3.30
C SER A 276 0.51 6.28 -4.71
N THR A 277 -0.74 6.54 -5.16
CA THR A 277 -0.99 7.12 -6.49
C THR A 277 -0.42 8.54 -6.62
N PHE A 278 -0.61 9.38 -5.58
CA PHE A 278 -0.02 10.72 -5.56
C PHE A 278 1.51 10.68 -5.52
N ALA A 279 2.08 9.80 -4.70
CA ALA A 279 3.52 9.65 -4.60
C ALA A 279 4.15 9.21 -5.92
N GLU A 280 3.53 8.28 -6.64
CA GLU A 280 4.00 7.84 -7.96
C GLU A 280 3.85 8.97 -9.00
N ALA A 281 2.70 9.66 -9.04
CA ALA A 281 2.47 10.77 -9.97
C ALA A 281 3.48 11.92 -9.75
N LEU A 282 3.69 12.35 -8.49
CA LEU A 282 4.63 13.43 -8.17
C LEU A 282 6.11 13.06 -8.39
N ARG A 283 6.45 11.78 -8.42
CA ARG A 283 7.83 11.33 -8.73
C ARG A 283 8.11 11.28 -10.22
N LEU A 284 7.08 11.32 -11.06
CA LEU A 284 7.18 11.22 -12.53
C LEU A 284 7.00 12.57 -13.23
N GLU A 285 6.82 13.65 -12.47
CA GLU A 285 6.93 15.02 -12.98
C GLU A 285 8.43 15.37 -13.18
#